data_b82ca206b59390363928f75985712fc0
#
_entry.id   b82ca206b59390363928f75985712fc0
#
_cell.length_a   1.000
_cell.length_b   1.000
_cell.length_c   1.000
_cell.angle_alpha   90.00
_cell.angle_beta   90.00
_cell.angle_gamma   90.00
#
_symmetry.space_group_name_H-M   'P 1'
#
loop_
_entity.id
_entity.type
_entity.pdbx_description
1 polymer ?
#
loop_
_entity_poly.entity_id
_entity_poly.type
_entity_poly.pdbx_seq_one_letter_code
_entity_poly.pdbx_strand_id
1 'polypeptide(L)'
;MTPLHLGLGRDSYNVSASLLQSDTLSAALASIRAMYGKGGTTEQFLSAFALSSAFPYDGDEYFLPRMKGRLAITVNGEEEKDYRKKLKKLVYISFPLWQRLAQGETIAVDGNQLQGAFLLSKGNTNYKAPMAHITTERVSVARNGEDDAVPFMYDWTFFRRGGNTTSPKGKVYETTESGLYCLLHADAATTQEITVLFQELGEQGVGSDKSVGGGHFTIETDTIELADVKSEKQILLSTYIPTKEEVKSFSLEKSTYQLIHRGGFMAGSNNEHLRHLRKKTVYMFDTGSVIVSRAKLEGKIVNVAPQWNAQDIHHVYRSGRCLAMHIL
;
A
#
# COMPACT_ATOMS: atom_id res chain seq x y z
N MET A 1 -5.69 14.29 -2.60
CA MET A 1 -5.00 13.90 -1.35
C MET A 1 -4.02 14.97 -0.95
N THR A 2 -3.93 15.33 0.34
CA THR A 2 -2.88 16.21 0.87
C THR A 2 -1.55 15.46 0.99
N PRO A 3 -0.40 16.14 1.21
CA PRO A 3 0.88 15.46 1.35
C PRO A 3 0.85 14.36 2.41
N LEU A 4 1.48 13.23 2.11
CA LEU A 4 1.46 12.03 2.92
C LEU A 4 2.86 11.69 3.43
N HIS A 5 2.97 11.33 4.72
CA HIS A 5 4.15 10.69 5.28
C HIS A 5 3.76 9.35 5.93
N LEU A 6 4.39 8.28 5.47
CA LEU A 6 4.22 6.94 6.02
C LEU A 6 5.47 6.57 6.82
N GLY A 7 5.45 6.83 8.11
CA GLY A 7 6.60 6.60 8.99
C GLY A 7 7.04 5.14 9.04
N LEU A 8 8.34 4.90 8.90
CA LEU A 8 8.97 3.57 9.04
C LEU A 8 9.38 3.25 10.48
N GLY A 9 9.35 4.24 11.38
CA GLY A 9 9.73 4.11 12.79
C GLY A 9 9.75 5.47 13.49
N ARG A 10 10.07 5.47 14.80
CA ARG A 10 10.06 6.71 15.60
C ARG A 10 11.07 7.75 15.13
N ASP A 11 12.21 7.30 14.59
CA ASP A 11 13.36 8.16 14.29
C ASP A 11 13.64 8.28 12.78
N SER A 12 12.70 7.83 11.93
CA SER A 12 12.88 7.81 10.48
C SER A 12 11.97 8.82 9.78
N TYR A 13 12.05 10.09 10.18
CA TYR A 13 11.25 11.15 9.56
C TYR A 13 11.74 11.52 8.15
N ASN A 14 13.00 11.24 7.85
CA ASN A 14 13.65 11.53 6.57
C ASN A 14 13.32 10.52 5.45
N VAL A 15 12.56 9.49 5.75
CA VAL A 15 12.13 8.48 4.76
C VAL A 15 10.66 8.14 4.98
N SER A 16 9.86 8.30 3.94
CA SER A 16 8.48 7.82 3.90
C SER A 16 8.41 6.47 3.19
N ALA A 17 7.60 5.54 3.71
CA ALA A 17 7.33 4.31 2.98
C ALA A 17 6.64 4.60 1.64
N SER A 18 7.07 3.90 0.60
CA SER A 18 6.54 4.08 -0.77
C SER A 18 5.18 3.43 -1.00
N LEU A 19 4.71 2.60 -0.07
CA LEU A 19 3.47 1.85 -0.20
C LEU A 19 2.68 1.86 1.11
N LEU A 20 1.42 2.30 1.02
CA LEU A 20 0.46 2.18 2.12
C LEU A 20 -0.10 0.75 2.11
N GLN A 21 0.41 -0.06 3.02
CA GLN A 21 0.12 -1.49 3.09
C GLN A 21 -1.30 -1.77 3.58
N SER A 22 -1.89 -2.88 3.11
CA SER A 22 -3.26 -3.32 3.45
C SER A 22 -3.47 -3.52 4.95
N ASP A 23 -2.48 -4.04 5.68
CA ASP A 23 -2.54 -4.21 7.13
C ASP A 23 -2.64 -2.88 7.88
N THR A 24 -2.02 -1.82 7.35
CA THR A 24 -2.10 -0.45 7.90
C THR A 24 -3.47 0.15 7.63
N LEU A 25 -3.99 0.02 6.39
CA LEU A 25 -5.33 0.49 6.03
C LEU A 25 -6.40 -0.21 6.86
N SER A 26 -6.37 -1.54 6.93
CA SER A 26 -7.31 -2.33 7.72
C SER A 26 -7.30 -1.94 9.21
N ALA A 27 -6.11 -1.69 9.77
CA ALA A 27 -5.98 -1.24 11.15
C ALA A 27 -6.55 0.18 11.36
N ALA A 28 -6.38 1.08 10.39
CA ALA A 28 -6.95 2.43 10.45
C ALA A 28 -8.48 2.40 10.42
N LEU A 29 -9.08 1.62 9.51
CA LEU A 29 -10.54 1.43 9.43
C LEU A 29 -11.09 0.81 10.72
N ALA A 30 -10.42 -0.21 11.27
CA ALA A 30 -10.82 -0.83 12.53
C ALA A 30 -10.75 0.14 13.71
N SER A 31 -9.76 1.03 13.72
CA SER A 31 -9.63 2.07 14.76
C SER A 31 -10.80 3.06 14.71
N ILE A 32 -11.15 3.56 13.52
CA ILE A 32 -12.30 4.46 13.33
C ILE A 32 -13.60 3.77 13.75
N ARG A 33 -13.80 2.53 13.29
CA ARG A 33 -14.98 1.76 13.65
C ARG A 33 -15.15 1.59 15.15
N ALA A 34 -14.05 1.34 15.87
CA ALA A 34 -14.03 1.21 17.31
C ALA A 34 -14.39 2.54 18.01
N MET A 35 -13.99 3.69 17.48
CA MET A 35 -14.34 5.01 18.01
C MET A 35 -15.85 5.28 17.95
N TYR A 36 -16.54 4.74 16.95
CA TYR A 36 -18.01 4.85 16.82
C TYR A 36 -18.78 3.82 17.64
N GLY A 37 -18.11 2.96 18.40
CA GLY A 37 -18.77 1.97 19.25
C GLY A 37 -19.65 0.97 18.52
N LYS A 38 -19.40 0.71 17.22
CA LYS A 38 -20.18 -0.24 16.43
C LYS A 38 -20.08 -1.65 16.99
N GLY A 39 -21.19 -2.38 17.01
CA GLY A 39 -21.29 -3.73 17.55
C GLY A 39 -20.36 -4.77 16.90
N GLY A 40 -20.16 -5.91 17.59
CA GLY A 40 -19.26 -6.97 17.16
C GLY A 40 -17.78 -6.71 17.56
N THR A 41 -16.96 -7.73 17.38
CA THR A 41 -15.52 -7.63 17.71
C THR A 41 -14.73 -7.06 16.53
N THR A 42 -13.60 -6.42 16.82
CA THR A 42 -12.65 -5.96 15.80
C THR A 42 -12.18 -7.10 14.90
N GLU A 43 -11.99 -8.29 15.45
CA GLU A 43 -11.58 -9.47 14.70
C GLU A 43 -12.66 -9.93 13.71
N GLN A 44 -13.94 -9.94 14.13
CA GLN A 44 -15.06 -10.24 13.23
C GLN A 44 -15.14 -9.23 12.08
N PHE A 45 -15.03 -7.94 12.39
CA PHE A 45 -15.00 -6.90 11.37
C PHE A 45 -13.87 -7.10 10.36
N LEU A 46 -12.63 -7.29 10.81
CA LEU A 46 -11.47 -7.51 9.94
C LEU A 46 -11.57 -8.81 9.13
N SER A 47 -12.33 -9.80 9.60
CA SER A 47 -12.56 -11.07 8.89
C SER A 47 -13.58 -10.94 7.77
N ALA A 48 -14.43 -9.92 7.78
CA ALA A 48 -15.53 -9.76 6.83
C ALA A 48 -15.09 -9.30 5.43
N PHE A 49 -13.84 -8.85 5.27
CA PHE A 49 -13.35 -8.33 4.00
C PHE A 49 -11.88 -8.69 3.73
N ALA A 50 -11.48 -8.57 2.47
CA ALA A 50 -10.08 -8.54 2.06
C ALA A 50 -9.80 -7.23 1.32
N LEU A 51 -8.72 -6.55 1.69
CA LEU A 51 -8.32 -5.24 1.17
C LEU A 51 -6.91 -5.33 0.58
N SER A 52 -6.71 -4.78 -0.62
CA SER A 52 -5.36 -4.65 -1.18
C SER A 52 -4.56 -3.57 -0.45
N SER A 53 -3.25 -3.56 -0.66
CA SER A 53 -2.44 -2.37 -0.43
C SER A 53 -2.89 -1.26 -1.37
N ALA A 54 -2.55 0.00 -1.06
CA ALA A 54 -2.91 1.13 -1.91
C ALA A 54 -1.90 1.27 -3.05
N PHE A 55 -2.38 1.32 -4.28
CA PHE A 55 -1.58 1.43 -5.49
C PHE A 55 -1.76 2.79 -6.14
N PRO A 56 -0.76 3.31 -6.87
CA PRO A 56 -0.86 4.60 -7.54
C PRO A 56 -1.74 4.54 -8.79
N TYR A 57 -2.34 5.70 -9.11
CA TYR A 57 -2.95 5.97 -10.41
C TYR A 57 -2.49 7.35 -10.94
N ASP A 58 -2.60 7.54 -12.25
CA ASP A 58 -2.27 8.75 -12.98
C ASP A 58 -3.31 9.02 -14.06
N GLY A 59 -4.29 9.88 -13.78
CA GLY A 59 -5.48 10.01 -14.62
C GLY A 59 -6.19 8.68 -14.75
N ASP A 60 -6.37 8.22 -15.98
CA ASP A 60 -7.02 6.93 -16.27
C ASP A 60 -6.05 5.74 -16.21
N GLU A 61 -4.77 5.96 -15.93
CA GLU A 61 -3.78 4.89 -15.87
C GLU A 61 -3.61 4.37 -14.43
N TYR A 62 -4.15 3.19 -14.16
CA TYR A 62 -4.04 2.48 -12.89
C TYR A 62 -2.85 1.54 -12.92
N PHE A 63 -2.12 1.46 -11.79
CA PHE A 63 -0.95 0.62 -11.68
C PHE A 63 -1.15 -0.46 -10.63
N LEU A 64 -0.66 -1.66 -10.92
CA LEU A 64 -0.63 -2.78 -10.00
C LEU A 64 0.82 -3.15 -9.63
N PRO A 65 1.04 -3.85 -8.51
CA PRO A 65 2.38 -4.19 -8.08
C PRO A 65 3.03 -5.15 -9.09
N ARG A 66 4.33 -4.94 -9.31
CA ARG A 66 5.14 -5.87 -10.09
C ARG A 66 5.10 -7.26 -9.47
N MET A 67 4.84 -8.27 -10.27
CA MET A 67 4.98 -9.68 -9.88
C MET A 67 6.43 -9.97 -9.53
N LYS A 68 6.68 -10.53 -8.34
CA LYS A 68 8.04 -10.93 -7.95
C LYS A 68 8.50 -12.11 -8.82
N GLY A 69 9.78 -12.14 -9.13
CA GLY A 69 10.35 -13.11 -10.04
C GLY A 69 10.71 -12.51 -11.41
N ARG A 70 10.93 -13.37 -12.40
CA ARG A 70 11.23 -12.96 -13.77
C ARG A 70 9.93 -12.59 -14.48
N LEU A 71 9.92 -11.42 -15.09
CA LEU A 71 8.80 -10.96 -15.92
C LEU A 71 9.02 -11.43 -17.38
N ALA A 72 7.95 -11.84 -18.04
CA ALA A 72 7.94 -12.18 -19.46
C ALA A 72 7.83 -10.89 -20.31
N ILE A 73 8.86 -10.03 -20.23
CA ILE A 73 8.92 -8.73 -20.91
C ILE A 73 10.18 -8.69 -21.77
N THR A 74 10.02 -8.26 -23.03
CA THR A 74 11.11 -7.91 -23.94
C THR A 74 11.01 -6.42 -24.28
N VAL A 75 12.15 -5.80 -24.59
CA VAL A 75 12.20 -4.38 -25.01
C VAL A 75 12.63 -4.30 -26.46
N ASN A 76 11.82 -3.61 -27.25
CA ASN A 76 12.06 -3.46 -28.67
C ASN A 76 13.41 -2.76 -28.94
N GLY A 77 14.24 -3.35 -29.79
CA GLY A 77 15.52 -2.78 -30.18
C GLY A 77 16.63 -2.84 -29.11
N GLU A 78 16.39 -3.47 -27.96
CA GLU A 78 17.39 -3.63 -26.89
C GLU A 78 17.67 -5.12 -26.63
N GLU A 79 18.92 -5.46 -26.32
CA GLU A 79 19.26 -6.82 -25.84
C GLU A 79 18.91 -6.99 -24.35
N GLU A 80 18.63 -8.24 -23.93
CA GLU A 80 18.22 -8.54 -22.54
C GLU A 80 19.21 -7.98 -21.49
N LYS A 81 20.50 -8.03 -21.76
CA LYS A 81 21.54 -7.52 -20.84
C LYS A 81 21.36 -6.02 -20.55
N ASP A 82 20.84 -5.23 -21.50
CA ASP A 82 20.74 -3.77 -21.41
C ASP A 82 19.47 -3.35 -20.65
N TYR A 83 18.34 -4.00 -20.92
CA TYR A 83 17.08 -3.65 -20.24
C TYR A 83 16.83 -4.41 -18.93
N ARG A 84 17.55 -5.48 -18.64
CA ARG A 84 17.38 -6.29 -17.42
C ARG A 84 17.50 -5.48 -16.14
N LYS A 85 18.40 -4.50 -16.10
CA LYS A 85 18.56 -3.58 -14.95
C LYS A 85 17.36 -2.64 -14.83
N LYS A 86 16.78 -2.20 -15.95
CA LYS A 86 15.57 -1.37 -15.97
C LYS A 86 14.37 -2.17 -15.42
N LEU A 87 14.17 -3.42 -15.87
CA LEU A 87 13.11 -4.29 -15.39
C LEU A 87 13.20 -4.61 -13.88
N LYS A 88 14.42 -4.68 -13.32
CA LYS A 88 14.61 -4.89 -11.88
C LYS A 88 14.19 -3.69 -11.02
N LYS A 89 14.20 -2.47 -11.58
CA LYS A 89 13.78 -1.25 -10.89
C LYS A 89 12.27 -1.05 -10.88
N LEU A 90 11.53 -1.80 -11.71
CA LEU A 90 10.08 -1.72 -11.75
C LEU A 90 9.47 -2.11 -10.41
N VAL A 91 8.53 -1.30 -9.96
CA VAL A 91 7.69 -1.52 -8.79
C VAL A 91 6.25 -1.68 -9.20
N TYR A 92 5.84 -0.95 -10.22
CA TYR A 92 4.46 -0.84 -10.70
C TYR A 92 4.37 -1.10 -12.20
N ILE A 93 3.30 -1.77 -12.60
CA ILE A 93 3.00 -2.07 -14.01
C ILE A 93 1.59 -1.57 -14.29
N SER A 94 1.39 -0.86 -15.41
CA SER A 94 0.08 -0.39 -15.81
C SER A 94 -0.91 -1.55 -15.99
N PHE A 95 -2.15 -1.34 -15.59
CA PHE A 95 -3.17 -2.37 -15.51
C PHE A 95 -3.35 -3.18 -16.80
N PRO A 96 -3.41 -2.59 -18.01
CA PRO A 96 -3.55 -3.37 -19.24
C PRO A 96 -2.37 -4.33 -19.50
N LEU A 97 -1.14 -3.89 -19.24
CA LEU A 97 0.06 -4.74 -19.41
C LEU A 97 0.15 -5.79 -18.31
N TRP A 98 -0.25 -5.41 -17.09
CA TRP A 98 -0.29 -6.31 -15.96
C TRP A 98 -1.26 -7.47 -16.18
N GLN A 99 -2.47 -7.22 -16.73
CA GLN A 99 -3.44 -8.26 -17.09
C GLN A 99 -2.88 -9.25 -18.10
N ARG A 100 -2.20 -8.77 -19.15
CA ARG A 100 -1.57 -9.62 -20.16
C ARG A 100 -0.49 -10.51 -19.56
N LEU A 101 0.35 -9.96 -18.67
CA LEU A 101 1.35 -10.73 -17.93
C LEU A 101 0.70 -11.77 -17.01
N ALA A 102 -0.41 -11.40 -16.34
CA ALA A 102 -1.18 -12.31 -15.49
C ALA A 102 -1.79 -13.49 -16.26
N GLN A 103 -2.12 -13.28 -17.54
CA GLN A 103 -2.58 -14.31 -18.47
C GLN A 103 -1.43 -15.14 -19.09
N GLY A 104 -0.19 -14.93 -18.62
CA GLY A 104 0.98 -15.69 -19.10
C GLY A 104 1.55 -15.20 -20.42
N GLU A 105 1.11 -14.04 -20.94
CA GLU A 105 1.65 -13.50 -22.18
C GLU A 105 3.09 -12.99 -21.99
N THR A 106 3.91 -13.17 -23.02
CA THR A 106 5.16 -12.43 -23.17
C THR A 106 4.86 -11.11 -23.88
N ILE A 107 5.15 -9.98 -23.25
CA ILE A 107 4.87 -8.66 -23.81
C ILE A 107 6.15 -8.01 -24.35
N ALA A 108 6.05 -7.40 -25.52
CA ALA A 108 7.08 -6.52 -26.07
C ALA A 108 6.69 -5.06 -25.77
N VAL A 109 7.62 -4.29 -25.24
CA VAL A 109 7.43 -2.87 -24.90
C VAL A 109 8.55 -2.02 -25.49
N ASP A 110 8.30 -0.74 -25.65
CA ASP A 110 9.32 0.22 -26.08
C ASP A 110 10.09 0.75 -24.85
N GLY A 111 11.35 1.12 -25.07
CA GLY A 111 12.22 1.63 -24.00
C GLY A 111 11.65 2.86 -23.26
N ASN A 112 10.82 3.70 -23.93
CA ASN A 112 10.16 4.86 -23.35
C ASN A 112 8.92 4.54 -22.51
N GLN A 113 8.46 3.27 -22.47
CA GLN A 113 7.44 2.80 -21.53
C GLN A 113 8.05 2.48 -20.15
N LEU A 114 9.37 2.26 -20.07
CA LEU A 114 10.09 1.97 -18.83
C LEU A 114 10.53 3.26 -18.15
N GLN A 115 9.72 3.77 -17.21
CA GLN A 115 9.92 5.04 -16.53
C GLN A 115 10.24 4.84 -15.04
N GLY A 116 11.51 4.52 -14.76
CA GLY A 116 11.98 4.31 -13.40
C GLY A 116 11.31 3.13 -12.70
N ALA A 117 10.43 3.41 -11.75
CA ALA A 117 9.65 2.41 -11.01
C ALA A 117 8.39 1.95 -11.76
N PHE A 118 8.04 2.58 -12.89
CA PHE A 118 6.77 2.39 -13.59
C PHE A 118 6.97 1.81 -14.98
N LEU A 119 6.12 0.84 -15.35
CA LEU A 119 5.93 0.39 -16.72
C LEU A 119 4.59 0.94 -17.22
N LEU A 120 4.63 1.84 -18.20
CA LEU A 120 3.48 2.52 -18.75
C LEU A 120 2.79 1.71 -19.86
N SER A 121 1.47 1.88 -20.01
CA SER A 121 0.71 1.28 -21.12
C SER A 121 1.14 1.82 -22.47
N LYS A 122 1.51 3.10 -22.52
CA LYS A 122 2.01 3.80 -23.74
C LYS A 122 3.32 4.52 -23.41
N GLY A 123 4.21 4.61 -24.39
CA GLY A 123 5.48 5.34 -24.24
C GLY A 123 5.29 6.84 -23.98
N ASN A 124 6.02 7.35 -23.00
CA ASN A 124 6.03 8.77 -22.67
C ASN A 124 7.43 9.22 -22.23
N THR A 125 8.10 9.99 -23.07
CA THR A 125 9.47 10.50 -22.78
C THR A 125 9.50 11.61 -21.74
N ASN A 126 8.35 12.26 -21.49
CA ASN A 126 8.21 13.35 -20.52
C ASN A 126 7.42 12.92 -19.27
N TYR A 127 7.38 11.62 -19.00
CA TYR A 127 6.62 11.08 -17.88
C TYR A 127 7.09 11.65 -16.56
N LYS A 128 6.13 12.04 -15.73
CA LYS A 128 6.34 12.40 -14.34
C LYS A 128 5.60 11.38 -13.48
N ALA A 129 6.29 10.77 -12.55
CA ALA A 129 5.68 9.80 -11.65
C ALA A 129 4.44 10.39 -10.94
N PRO A 130 3.41 9.56 -10.66
CA PRO A 130 2.19 10.03 -9.98
C PRO A 130 2.46 10.55 -8.56
N MET A 131 3.58 10.15 -7.98
CA MET A 131 4.03 10.55 -6.65
C MET A 131 5.41 11.21 -6.73
N ALA A 132 5.61 12.29 -5.98
CA ALA A 132 6.90 12.95 -5.81
C ALA A 132 7.28 12.95 -4.33
N HIS A 133 8.51 12.52 -4.01
CA HIS A 133 9.09 12.62 -2.68
C HIS A 133 9.84 13.93 -2.56
N ILE A 134 9.53 14.72 -1.55
CA ILE A 134 10.17 16.00 -1.26
C ILE A 134 10.55 16.02 0.20
N THR A 135 11.86 16.08 0.46
CA THR A 135 12.40 16.22 1.81
C THR A 135 12.46 17.70 2.19
N THR A 136 11.90 18.06 3.32
CA THR A 136 11.92 19.41 3.90
C THR A 136 12.65 19.41 5.23
N GLU A 137 13.37 20.48 5.51
CA GLU A 137 13.95 20.70 6.83
C GLU A 137 12.88 21.27 7.78
N ARG A 138 12.83 20.73 8.99
CA ARG A 138 11.96 21.15 10.07
C ARG A 138 12.77 21.32 11.34
N VAL A 139 12.23 22.06 12.28
CA VAL A 139 12.86 22.30 13.59
C VAL A 139 11.91 21.86 14.68
N SER A 140 12.41 21.01 15.57
CA SER A 140 11.72 20.71 16.83
C SER A 140 12.17 21.74 17.88
N VAL A 141 11.22 22.49 18.42
CA VAL A 141 11.48 23.48 19.49
C VAL A 141 10.83 22.95 20.77
N ALA A 142 11.63 22.84 21.82
CA ALA A 142 11.13 22.42 23.13
C ALA A 142 10.17 23.46 23.71
N ARG A 143 9.04 23.02 24.24
CA ARG A 143 8.01 23.90 24.79
C ARG A 143 8.44 24.58 26.10
N ASN A 144 9.37 23.97 26.82
CA ASN A 144 9.95 24.52 28.06
C ASN A 144 10.98 25.64 27.83
N GLY A 145 11.48 25.79 26.59
CA GLY A 145 12.50 26.78 26.22
C GLY A 145 13.91 26.52 26.80
N GLU A 146 14.12 25.35 27.43
CA GLU A 146 15.39 25.00 28.08
C GLU A 146 16.31 24.18 27.16
N ASP A 147 15.75 23.53 26.12
CA ASP A 147 16.49 22.73 25.19
C ASP A 147 16.70 23.46 23.87
N ASP A 148 17.83 23.19 23.22
CA ASP A 148 18.14 23.73 21.90
C ASP A 148 17.16 23.24 20.83
N ALA A 149 16.93 24.10 19.84
CA ALA A 149 16.15 23.75 18.66
C ALA A 149 16.88 22.69 17.82
N VAL A 150 16.27 21.54 17.58
CA VAL A 150 16.88 20.43 16.86
C VAL A 150 16.31 20.35 15.44
N PRO A 151 17.11 20.63 14.41
CA PRO A 151 16.70 20.47 13.03
C PRO A 151 16.58 18.98 12.66
N PHE A 152 15.61 18.63 11.85
CA PHE A 152 15.44 17.29 11.30
C PHE A 152 14.86 17.33 9.89
N MET A 153 15.19 16.34 9.07
CA MET A 153 14.65 16.19 7.74
C MET A 153 13.32 15.43 7.79
N TYR A 154 12.36 15.87 7.01
CA TYR A 154 11.04 15.27 6.93
C TYR A 154 10.66 15.02 5.47
N ASP A 155 10.37 13.75 5.11
CA ASP A 155 10.03 13.35 3.75
C ASP A 155 8.51 13.33 3.56
N TRP A 156 8.05 13.99 2.50
CA TRP A 156 6.67 14.04 2.10
C TRP A 156 6.46 13.38 0.74
N THR A 157 5.39 12.64 0.62
CA THR A 157 4.87 12.17 -0.67
C THR A 157 3.77 13.09 -1.14
N PHE A 158 3.97 13.71 -2.29
CA PHE A 158 3.01 14.62 -2.94
C PHE A 158 2.35 13.91 -4.13
N PHE A 159 1.08 14.22 -4.33
CA PHE A 159 0.30 13.78 -5.48
C PHE A 159 -0.08 15.00 -6.33
N ARG A 160 -0.28 14.81 -7.63
CA ARG A 160 -0.70 15.88 -8.53
C ARG A 160 -2.20 16.15 -8.36
N ARG A 161 -2.56 17.42 -8.40
CA ARG A 161 -3.95 17.85 -8.58
C ARG A 161 -4.21 18.00 -10.07
N GLY A 162 -5.33 17.44 -10.55
CA GLY A 162 -5.80 17.65 -11.90
C GLY A 162 -6.15 19.11 -12.17
N GLY A 163 -6.11 19.53 -13.44
CA GLY A 163 -6.48 20.85 -13.89
C GLY A 163 -5.37 21.59 -14.61
N ASN A 164 -5.64 22.86 -14.95
CA ASN A 164 -4.70 23.70 -15.68
C ASN A 164 -3.74 24.40 -14.72
N THR A 165 -2.46 24.18 -14.92
CA THR A 165 -1.38 24.86 -14.17
C THR A 165 -0.68 25.84 -15.10
N THR A 166 -0.54 27.09 -14.67
CA THR A 166 0.19 28.12 -15.43
C THR A 166 1.64 28.19 -14.94
N SER A 167 2.60 28.04 -15.84
CA SER A 167 4.01 28.22 -15.51
C SER A 167 4.32 29.70 -15.20
N PRO A 168 5.46 29.99 -14.52
CA PRO A 168 5.91 31.37 -14.31
C PRO A 168 6.10 32.17 -15.62
N LYS A 169 6.24 31.49 -16.77
CA LYS A 169 6.37 32.10 -18.08
C LYS A 169 5.00 32.21 -18.82
N GLY A 170 3.88 32.04 -18.11
CA GLY A 170 2.51 32.19 -18.67
C GLY A 170 2.03 31.02 -19.52
N LYS A 171 2.79 29.93 -19.66
CA LYS A 171 2.36 28.76 -20.44
C LYS A 171 1.43 27.88 -19.60
N VAL A 172 0.24 27.61 -20.12
CA VAL A 172 -0.73 26.72 -19.48
C VAL A 172 -0.37 25.26 -19.79
N TYR A 173 -0.34 24.43 -18.76
CA TYR A 173 -0.19 22.97 -18.86
C TYR A 173 -1.39 22.32 -18.21
N GLU A 174 -1.99 21.37 -18.89
CA GLU A 174 -2.95 20.46 -18.30
C GLU A 174 -2.18 19.41 -17.50
N THR A 175 -2.58 19.23 -16.24
CA THR A 175 -2.03 18.19 -15.34
C THR A 175 -3.10 17.17 -15.05
N THR A 176 -2.78 15.89 -15.22
CA THR A 176 -3.63 14.79 -14.78
C THR A 176 -3.61 14.69 -13.25
N GLU A 177 -4.76 14.36 -12.68
CA GLU A 177 -4.83 14.01 -11.25
C GLU A 177 -4.09 12.70 -10.98
N SER A 178 -3.45 12.62 -9.82
CA SER A 178 -2.85 11.36 -9.35
C SER A 178 -3.18 11.12 -7.89
N GLY A 179 -3.16 9.86 -7.49
CA GLY A 179 -3.45 9.46 -6.13
C GLY A 179 -3.20 7.99 -5.90
N LEU A 180 -3.90 7.46 -4.89
CA LEU A 180 -3.84 6.05 -4.53
C LEU A 180 -5.24 5.44 -4.65
N TYR A 181 -5.31 4.18 -5.04
CA TYR A 181 -6.52 3.37 -5.00
C TYR A 181 -6.25 2.05 -4.29
N CYS A 182 -7.27 1.42 -3.77
CA CYS A 182 -7.20 0.06 -3.23
C CYS A 182 -8.38 -0.76 -3.73
N LEU A 183 -8.20 -2.07 -3.77
CA LEU A 183 -9.23 -3.04 -4.16
C LEU A 183 -9.84 -3.64 -2.90
N LEU A 184 -11.15 -3.74 -2.86
CA LEU A 184 -11.92 -4.31 -1.77
C LEU A 184 -12.71 -5.52 -2.29
N HIS A 185 -12.64 -6.63 -1.56
CA HIS A 185 -13.51 -7.78 -1.74
C HIS A 185 -14.31 -8.02 -0.45
N ALA A 186 -15.61 -7.79 -0.52
CA ALA A 186 -16.56 -7.95 0.59
C ALA A 186 -17.99 -8.12 0.06
N ASP A 187 -18.92 -8.47 0.93
CA ASP A 187 -20.36 -8.38 0.60
C ASP A 187 -20.83 -6.91 0.52
N ALA A 188 -22.06 -6.71 0.01
CA ALA A 188 -22.59 -5.36 -0.22
C ALA A 188 -22.72 -4.54 1.08
N ALA A 189 -23.13 -5.16 2.19
CA ALA A 189 -23.31 -4.47 3.47
C ALA A 189 -21.96 -4.04 4.07
N THR A 190 -20.98 -4.94 4.03
CA THR A 190 -19.60 -4.67 4.46
C THR A 190 -18.96 -3.61 3.56
N THR A 191 -19.18 -3.65 2.24
CA THR A 191 -18.68 -2.64 1.30
C THR A 191 -19.21 -1.26 1.65
N GLN A 192 -20.51 -1.14 1.92
CA GLN A 192 -21.12 0.14 2.34
C GLN A 192 -20.51 0.66 3.66
N GLU A 193 -20.34 -0.21 4.66
CA GLU A 193 -19.72 0.17 5.93
C GLU A 193 -18.28 0.66 5.71
N ILE A 194 -17.48 -0.07 4.93
CA ILE A 194 -16.08 0.28 4.64
C ILE A 194 -15.98 1.59 3.86
N THR A 195 -16.89 1.84 2.91
CA THR A 195 -16.94 3.12 2.18
C THR A 195 -17.12 4.30 3.14
N VAL A 196 -18.08 4.21 4.08
CA VAL A 196 -18.26 5.24 5.10
C VAL A 196 -17.01 5.41 5.97
N LEU A 197 -16.39 4.30 6.40
CA LEU A 197 -15.18 4.36 7.21
C LEU A 197 -13.99 4.96 6.43
N PHE A 198 -13.90 4.76 5.12
CA PHE A 198 -12.90 5.44 4.29
C PHE A 198 -13.16 6.94 4.13
N GLN A 199 -14.41 7.39 4.05
CA GLN A 199 -14.76 8.81 4.07
C GLN A 199 -14.27 9.46 5.36
N GLU A 200 -14.59 8.86 6.51
CA GLU A 200 -14.14 9.30 7.82
C GLU A 200 -12.60 9.28 7.95
N LEU A 201 -11.95 8.23 7.41
CA LEU A 201 -10.48 8.17 7.38
C LEU A 201 -9.90 9.30 6.53
N GLY A 202 -10.55 9.66 5.44
CA GLY A 202 -10.16 10.78 4.59
C GLY A 202 -10.20 12.12 5.32
N GLU A 203 -11.21 12.34 6.15
CA GLU A 203 -11.33 13.54 6.99
C GLU A 203 -10.31 13.55 8.14
N GLN A 204 -10.02 12.41 8.76
CA GLN A 204 -9.04 12.30 9.83
C GLN A 204 -7.59 12.27 9.33
N GLY A 205 -7.38 11.89 8.07
CA GLY A 205 -6.07 11.66 7.47
C GLY A 205 -5.44 10.32 7.82
N VAL A 206 -4.53 9.87 6.97
CA VAL A 206 -3.72 8.65 7.11
C VAL A 206 -2.24 9.00 7.22
N GLY A 207 -1.45 8.17 7.91
CA GLY A 207 -0.03 8.40 8.13
C GLY A 207 0.28 9.26 9.34
N SER A 208 1.42 9.95 9.29
CA SER A 208 1.87 10.89 10.33
C SER A 208 1.38 12.30 10.02
N ASP A 209 1.49 13.20 11.02
CA ASP A 209 1.17 14.64 10.90
C ASP A 209 -0.29 14.93 10.47
N LYS A 210 -1.22 14.05 10.80
CA LYS A 210 -2.65 14.25 10.55
C LYS A 210 -3.19 15.52 11.18
N SER A 211 -2.75 15.85 12.40
CA SER A 211 -3.16 17.05 13.13
C SER A 211 -2.75 18.37 12.49
N VAL A 212 -1.80 18.34 11.55
CA VAL A 212 -1.33 19.52 10.79
C VAL A 212 -1.71 19.42 9.31
N GLY A 213 -2.70 18.58 8.97
CA GLY A 213 -3.28 18.51 7.62
C GLY A 213 -2.63 17.48 6.71
N GLY A 214 -1.76 16.61 7.21
CA GLY A 214 -1.14 15.54 6.43
C GLY A 214 -2.09 14.36 6.18
N GLY A 215 -2.03 13.78 4.97
CA GLY A 215 -2.71 12.54 4.62
C GLY A 215 -4.24 12.61 4.50
N HIS A 216 -4.84 13.80 4.40
CA HIS A 216 -6.28 13.94 4.16
C HIS A 216 -6.61 13.63 2.69
N PHE A 217 -7.75 13.00 2.45
CA PHE A 217 -8.18 12.62 1.10
C PHE A 217 -9.69 12.54 0.97
N THR A 218 -10.17 12.58 -0.25
CA THR A 218 -11.52 12.19 -0.65
C THR A 218 -11.48 10.84 -1.33
N ILE A 219 -12.59 10.11 -1.31
CA ILE A 219 -12.71 8.83 -2.03
C ILE A 219 -13.78 8.91 -3.09
N GLU A 220 -13.54 8.16 -4.15
CA GLU A 220 -14.52 7.75 -5.14
C GLU A 220 -14.54 6.23 -5.19
N THR A 221 -15.68 5.65 -5.51
CA THR A 221 -15.85 4.19 -5.59
C THR A 221 -16.25 3.81 -7.01
N ASP A 222 -15.60 2.76 -7.51
CA ASP A 222 -15.92 2.15 -8.79
C ASP A 222 -15.81 0.64 -8.69
N THR A 223 -16.25 -0.07 -9.70
CA THR A 223 -16.19 -1.53 -9.77
C THR A 223 -15.28 -1.95 -10.90
N ILE A 224 -14.34 -2.84 -10.59
CA ILE A 224 -13.44 -3.42 -11.58
C ILE A 224 -13.67 -4.92 -11.69
N GLU A 225 -13.77 -5.41 -12.92
CA GLU A 225 -13.78 -6.84 -13.21
C GLU A 225 -12.35 -7.29 -13.49
N LEU A 226 -11.89 -8.26 -12.71
CA LEU A 226 -10.58 -8.87 -12.88
C LEU A 226 -10.77 -10.25 -13.53
N ALA A 227 -10.00 -10.51 -14.59
CA ALA A 227 -10.06 -11.80 -15.27
C ALA A 227 -9.65 -12.92 -14.29
N ASP A 228 -10.54 -13.89 -14.11
CA ASP A 228 -10.23 -15.09 -13.33
C ASP A 228 -9.61 -16.15 -14.24
N VAL A 229 -8.43 -16.61 -13.88
CA VAL A 229 -7.73 -17.69 -14.57
C VAL A 229 -7.58 -18.89 -13.63
N LYS A 230 -7.82 -20.10 -14.16
CA LYS A 230 -7.63 -21.32 -13.37
C LYS A 230 -6.15 -21.67 -13.29
N SER A 231 -5.54 -21.43 -12.16
CA SER A 231 -4.12 -21.71 -11.90
C SER A 231 -3.88 -21.93 -10.41
N GLU A 232 -2.79 -22.62 -10.07
CA GLU A 232 -2.30 -22.72 -8.69
C GLU A 232 -1.42 -21.52 -8.30
N LYS A 233 -0.98 -20.69 -9.27
CA LYS A 233 -0.21 -19.48 -8.98
C LYS A 233 -1.15 -18.35 -8.59
N GLN A 234 -0.88 -17.71 -7.47
CA GLN A 234 -1.67 -16.59 -6.96
C GLN A 234 -0.74 -15.43 -6.63
N ILE A 235 -0.98 -14.25 -7.24
CA ILE A 235 -0.27 -13.03 -6.89
C ILE A 235 -0.98 -12.31 -5.76
N LEU A 236 -0.21 -11.89 -4.75
CA LEU A 236 -0.71 -11.13 -3.60
C LEU A 236 -0.85 -9.66 -3.94
N LEU A 237 -2.05 -9.12 -3.76
CA LEU A 237 -2.34 -7.68 -3.83
C LEU A 237 -2.41 -7.04 -2.44
N SER A 238 -2.35 -7.86 -1.39
CA SER A 238 -2.30 -7.45 0.01
C SER A 238 -1.05 -7.98 0.69
N THR A 239 -0.74 -7.47 1.88
CA THR A 239 0.14 -8.19 2.82
C THR A 239 -0.61 -9.39 3.39
N TYR A 240 0.10 -10.51 3.58
CA TYR A 240 -0.54 -11.78 3.86
C TYR A 240 0.13 -12.55 5.00
N ILE A 241 -0.68 -13.08 5.92
CA ILE A 241 -0.26 -14.02 6.96
C ILE A 241 -1.05 -15.32 6.76
N PRO A 242 -0.41 -16.41 6.35
CA PRO A 242 -1.10 -17.68 6.11
C PRO A 242 -1.60 -18.32 7.40
N THR A 243 -2.64 -19.11 7.29
CA THR A 243 -3.03 -20.09 8.31
C THR A 243 -2.06 -21.27 8.29
N LYS A 244 -2.13 -22.13 9.31
CA LYS A 244 -1.29 -23.34 9.34
C LYS A 244 -1.66 -24.32 8.23
N GLU A 245 -2.93 -24.36 7.87
CA GLU A 245 -3.49 -25.22 6.82
C GLU A 245 -3.02 -24.76 5.45
N GLU A 246 -3.06 -23.45 5.18
CA GLU A 246 -2.59 -22.88 3.92
C GLU A 246 -1.10 -23.14 3.66
N VAL A 247 -0.26 -23.01 4.70
CA VAL A 247 1.18 -23.30 4.58
C VAL A 247 1.45 -24.73 4.10
N LYS A 248 0.61 -25.70 4.49
CA LYS A 248 0.76 -27.10 4.04
C LYS A 248 0.44 -27.29 2.56
N SER A 249 -0.31 -26.35 1.96
CA SER A 249 -0.68 -26.40 0.53
C SER A 249 0.32 -25.68 -0.38
N PHE A 250 1.32 -24.99 0.18
CA PHE A 250 2.30 -24.22 -0.59
C PHE A 250 3.35 -25.08 -1.26
N SER A 251 3.68 -24.71 -2.49
CA SER A 251 4.89 -25.14 -3.20
C SER A 251 5.88 -23.97 -3.20
N LEU A 252 6.61 -23.80 -2.07
CA LEU A 252 7.49 -22.65 -1.87
C LEU A 252 8.64 -22.61 -2.88
N GLU A 253 9.13 -23.76 -3.32
CA GLU A 253 10.18 -23.92 -4.34
C GLU A 253 9.75 -23.41 -5.73
N LYS A 254 8.43 -23.34 -5.99
CA LYS A 254 7.83 -22.80 -7.23
C LYS A 254 7.31 -21.37 -7.03
N SER A 255 7.32 -20.87 -5.81
CA SER A 255 6.84 -19.54 -5.45
C SER A 255 7.96 -18.52 -5.53
N THR A 256 7.60 -17.26 -5.82
CA THR A 256 8.53 -16.13 -5.79
C THR A 256 8.00 -15.06 -4.84
N TYR A 257 8.60 -14.92 -3.69
CA TYR A 257 8.05 -14.09 -2.60
C TYR A 257 9.11 -13.28 -1.89
N GLN A 258 8.64 -12.31 -1.15
CA GLN A 258 9.41 -11.56 -0.18
C GLN A 258 8.65 -11.55 1.15
N LEU A 259 9.39 -11.71 2.24
CA LEU A 259 8.86 -11.50 3.58
C LEU A 259 9.21 -10.10 4.05
N ILE A 260 8.25 -9.44 4.66
CA ILE A 260 8.42 -8.17 5.33
C ILE A 260 8.20 -8.33 6.83
N HIS A 261 8.98 -7.59 7.59
CA HIS A 261 8.87 -7.55 9.04
C HIS A 261 7.95 -6.40 9.44
N ARG A 262 6.88 -6.70 10.15
CA ARG A 262 5.87 -5.71 10.56
C ARG A 262 5.78 -5.61 12.08
N GLY A 263 6.12 -4.46 12.60
CA GLY A 263 6.08 -4.13 14.03
C GLY A 263 5.43 -2.78 14.28
N GLY A 264 6.00 -1.98 15.16
CA GLY A 264 5.59 -0.62 15.50
C GLY A 264 5.07 -0.50 16.93
N PHE A 265 4.51 0.67 17.25
CA PHE A 265 4.02 1.02 18.57
C PHE A 265 2.48 1.02 18.63
N MET A 266 1.93 1.01 19.85
CA MET A 266 0.49 1.18 20.10
C MET A 266 0.06 2.66 19.99
N ALA A 267 0.66 3.41 19.06
CA ALA A 267 0.51 4.86 18.93
C ALA A 267 -0.95 5.35 18.78
N GLY A 268 -1.83 4.51 18.23
CA GLY A 268 -3.26 4.78 18.06
C GLY A 268 -4.12 4.41 19.29
N SER A 269 -3.52 4.00 20.41
CA SER A 269 -4.29 3.67 21.61
C SER A 269 -4.93 4.91 22.21
N ASN A 270 -6.20 4.80 22.62
CA ASN A 270 -6.89 5.83 23.40
C ASN A 270 -6.27 6.00 24.79
N ASN A 271 -5.63 4.94 25.34
CA ASN A 271 -4.88 5.03 26.57
C ASN A 271 -3.45 5.51 26.28
N GLU A 272 -3.13 6.73 26.71
CA GLU A 272 -1.84 7.37 26.46
C GLU A 272 -0.67 6.59 27.04
N HIS A 273 -0.85 5.95 28.19
CA HIS A 273 0.18 5.13 28.84
C HIS A 273 0.58 3.90 28.02
N LEU A 274 -0.25 3.45 27.07
CA LEU A 274 0.05 2.32 26.20
C LEU A 274 0.74 2.73 24.89
N ARG A 275 0.74 4.01 24.51
CA ARG A 275 1.22 4.49 23.21
C ARG A 275 2.70 4.23 22.96
N HIS A 276 3.49 4.15 24.01
CA HIS A 276 4.93 3.88 23.92
C HIS A 276 5.27 2.39 23.82
N LEU A 277 4.31 1.51 24.09
CA LEU A 277 4.55 0.06 24.05
C LEU A 277 4.71 -0.44 22.61
N ARG A 278 5.68 -1.34 22.42
CA ARG A 278 5.90 -2.00 21.13
C ARG A 278 4.93 -3.17 20.95
N LYS A 279 4.26 -3.20 19.82
CA LYS A 279 3.48 -4.37 19.37
C LYS A 279 4.40 -5.57 19.11
N LYS A 280 3.89 -6.79 19.28
CA LYS A 280 4.57 -7.99 18.78
C LYS A 280 4.82 -7.84 17.30
N THR A 281 6.00 -8.27 16.85
CA THR A 281 6.37 -8.26 15.44
C THR A 281 5.93 -9.54 14.77
N VAL A 282 5.56 -9.42 13.49
CA VAL A 282 5.18 -10.56 12.65
C VAL A 282 5.85 -10.46 11.28
N TYR A 283 6.13 -11.62 10.70
CA TYR A 283 6.51 -11.70 9.28
C TYR A 283 5.26 -11.88 8.44
N MET A 284 5.20 -11.15 7.34
CA MET A 284 4.11 -11.21 6.36
C MET A 284 4.70 -11.39 4.97
N PHE A 285 4.00 -12.12 4.11
CA PHE A 285 4.30 -12.08 2.69
C PHE A 285 3.95 -10.69 2.14
N ASP A 286 4.87 -10.14 1.37
CA ASP A 286 4.75 -8.80 0.80
C ASP A 286 3.89 -8.82 -0.47
N THR A 287 3.26 -7.68 -0.74
CA THR A 287 2.51 -7.40 -1.97
C THR A 287 3.36 -7.66 -3.22
N GLY A 288 2.77 -8.23 -4.26
CA GLY A 288 3.46 -8.66 -5.48
C GLY A 288 4.11 -10.04 -5.39
N SER A 289 4.12 -10.68 -4.21
CA SER A 289 4.58 -12.07 -4.08
C SER A 289 3.66 -13.00 -4.85
N VAL A 290 4.25 -14.00 -5.51
CA VAL A 290 3.53 -15.05 -6.23
C VAL A 290 3.68 -16.35 -5.46
N ILE A 291 2.56 -16.85 -4.95
CA ILE A 291 2.49 -18.09 -4.17
C ILE A 291 1.84 -19.17 -5.04
N VAL A 292 2.50 -20.32 -5.12
CA VAL A 292 1.90 -21.51 -5.75
C VAL A 292 1.23 -22.34 -4.66
N SER A 293 -0.10 -22.46 -4.75
CA SER A 293 -0.91 -23.15 -3.75
C SER A 293 -2.15 -23.77 -4.39
N ARG A 294 -2.48 -24.99 -3.95
CA ARG A 294 -3.72 -25.66 -4.33
C ARG A 294 -4.94 -25.13 -3.59
N ALA A 295 -4.73 -24.50 -2.46
CA ALA A 295 -5.80 -23.86 -1.69
C ALA A 295 -5.93 -22.39 -2.07
N LYS A 296 -7.16 -21.87 -1.97
CA LYS A 296 -7.41 -20.44 -1.99
C LYS A 296 -6.71 -19.80 -0.78
N LEU A 297 -6.05 -18.67 -1.01
CA LEU A 297 -5.38 -17.92 0.04
C LEU A 297 -6.39 -16.99 0.71
N GLU A 298 -6.67 -17.19 1.99
CA GLU A 298 -7.60 -16.37 2.77
C GLU A 298 -6.89 -15.53 3.83
N GLY A 299 -5.86 -16.13 4.44
CA GLY A 299 -5.09 -15.51 5.50
C GLY A 299 -5.79 -15.42 6.84
N LYS A 300 -5.07 -14.90 7.82
CA LYS A 300 -5.57 -14.75 9.19
C LYS A 300 -5.30 -13.39 9.79
N ILE A 301 -6.05 -13.10 10.83
CA ILE A 301 -5.84 -11.95 11.71
C ILE A 301 -5.07 -12.43 12.93
N VAL A 302 -4.12 -11.63 13.38
CA VAL A 302 -3.29 -11.95 14.55
C VAL A 302 -3.36 -10.84 15.59
N ASN A 303 -3.46 -11.23 16.87
CA ASN A 303 -3.33 -10.29 17.97
C ASN A 303 -1.85 -10.03 18.24
N VAL A 304 -1.43 -8.79 18.04
CA VAL A 304 -0.06 -8.32 18.23
C VAL A 304 0.10 -7.43 19.48
N ALA A 305 -0.86 -7.49 20.39
CA ALA A 305 -0.74 -6.81 21.68
C ALA A 305 0.54 -7.27 22.42
N PRO A 306 1.30 -6.36 23.04
CA PRO A 306 2.49 -6.74 23.80
C PRO A 306 2.12 -7.67 24.96
N GLN A 307 3.03 -8.58 25.29
CA GLN A 307 2.95 -9.37 26.53
C GLN A 307 3.58 -8.53 27.64
N TRP A 308 2.81 -7.69 28.25
CA TRP A 308 3.24 -6.88 29.38
C TRP A 308 2.28 -7.12 30.55
N ASN A 309 2.75 -6.99 31.77
CA ASN A 309 1.97 -7.25 33.01
C ASN A 309 0.80 -6.29 33.26
N ALA A 310 0.39 -5.51 32.30
CA ALA A 310 -0.73 -4.61 32.47
C ALA A 310 -2.04 -5.35 32.17
N GLN A 311 -2.91 -5.42 33.16
CA GLN A 311 -4.28 -5.93 33.05
C GLN A 311 -5.14 -5.12 32.05
N ASP A 312 -4.66 -3.92 31.68
CA ASP A 312 -5.39 -2.93 30.88
C ASP A 312 -4.99 -2.92 29.38
N ILE A 313 -4.14 -3.87 28.93
CA ILE A 313 -3.74 -3.91 27.51
C ILE A 313 -4.90 -4.46 26.67
N HIS A 314 -5.47 -3.58 25.84
CA HIS A 314 -6.48 -3.98 24.88
C HIS A 314 -5.86 -4.80 23.74
N HIS A 315 -6.68 -5.62 23.08
CA HIS A 315 -6.28 -6.34 21.87
C HIS A 315 -5.85 -5.37 20.76
N VAL A 316 -4.78 -5.71 20.06
CA VAL A 316 -4.29 -5.00 18.89
C VAL A 316 -4.20 -5.99 17.75
N TYR A 317 -5.01 -5.81 16.73
CA TYR A 317 -5.07 -6.75 15.63
C TYR A 317 -4.24 -6.27 14.43
N ARG A 318 -3.62 -7.24 13.75
CA ARG A 318 -3.02 -7.05 12.45
C ARG A 318 -3.71 -7.98 11.47
N SER A 319 -4.27 -7.41 10.42
CA SER A 319 -4.89 -8.18 9.35
C SER A 319 -3.83 -8.71 8.40
N GLY A 320 -3.82 -10.02 8.23
CA GLY A 320 -3.11 -10.71 7.16
C GLY A 320 -4.10 -11.37 6.20
N ARG A 321 -5.33 -10.84 6.13
CA ARG A 321 -6.36 -11.29 5.16
C ARG A 321 -5.85 -11.08 3.75
N CYS A 322 -5.99 -12.12 2.94
CA CYS A 322 -5.43 -12.16 1.61
C CYS A 322 -6.41 -11.62 0.57
N LEU A 323 -5.95 -10.65 -0.22
CA LEU A 323 -6.51 -10.36 -1.53
C LEU A 323 -5.48 -10.81 -2.57
N ALA A 324 -5.82 -11.85 -3.32
CA ALA A 324 -4.94 -12.41 -4.33
C ALA A 324 -5.72 -12.68 -5.62
N MET A 325 -4.98 -12.78 -6.73
CA MET A 325 -5.53 -13.16 -8.04
C MET A 325 -4.76 -14.34 -8.58
N HIS A 326 -5.46 -15.25 -9.26
CA HIS A 326 -4.83 -16.33 -10.02
C HIS A 326 -4.15 -15.75 -11.28
N ILE A 327 -2.96 -16.27 -11.61
CA ILE A 327 -2.16 -15.91 -12.78
C ILE A 327 -1.60 -17.17 -13.45
N LEU A 328 -1.29 -17.13 -14.74
CA LEU A 328 -0.70 -18.24 -15.51
C LEU A 328 0.83 -18.30 -15.45
#